data_f96519da14c5cef38ab54c953438f09e
#
_entry.id   f96519da14c5cef38ab54c953438f09e
#
_cell.length_a   1.000
_cell.length_b   1.000
_cell.length_c   1.000
_cell.angle_alpha   90.00
_cell.angle_beta   90.00
_cell.angle_gamma   90.00
#
_symmetry.space_group_name_H-M   'P 1'
#
loop_
_entity.id
_entity.type
_entity.pdbx_description
1 polymer ?
#
loop_
_entity_poly.entity_id
_entity_poly.type
_entity_poly.pdbx_seq_one_letter_code
_entity_poly.pdbx_strand_id
1 'polypeptide(L)'
;MTNSTTEYTLPDNFTSTEISHQEAIETVIDSLQENDSAMVHHDEQGYLWKFQYGSVETYVQLTGEKEEDLLTVWSPVLTLPAQDELGLMRKLLEMNGEETLETRFGIMNNQIVVLTQRTVEDLSPGEISRAITLVATIADDNDEKSIETYGCNSVTK
;
A
#
# COMPACT_ATOMS: atom_id res chain seq x y z
N MET A 1 27.77 38.38 -36.00
CA MET A 1 26.67 37.90 -35.15
C MET A 1 27.24 36.98 -34.10
N THR A 2 27.42 37.49 -32.90
CA THR A 2 27.86 36.73 -31.75
C THR A 2 26.63 36.20 -31.01
N ASN A 3 26.38 34.89 -31.12
CA ASN A 3 25.44 34.23 -30.27
C ASN A 3 26.05 34.09 -28.86
N SER A 4 25.66 34.95 -27.96
CA SER A 4 26.00 34.75 -26.55
C SER A 4 25.01 33.72 -25.97
N THR A 5 25.48 32.48 -25.89
CA THR A 5 24.79 31.46 -25.10
C THR A 5 25.03 31.79 -23.64
N THR A 6 24.01 32.31 -22.97
CA THR A 6 24.07 32.49 -21.52
C THR A 6 23.90 31.12 -20.92
N GLU A 7 25.00 30.47 -20.53
CA GLU A 7 24.93 29.27 -19.69
C GLU A 7 24.44 29.70 -18.30
N TYR A 8 23.21 29.29 -17.98
CA TYR A 8 22.75 29.37 -16.62
C TYR A 8 23.32 28.17 -15.84
N THR A 9 24.42 28.42 -15.15
CA THR A 9 24.89 27.50 -14.12
C THR A 9 23.92 27.59 -12.93
N LEU A 10 23.15 26.52 -12.69
CA LEU A 10 22.41 26.37 -11.46
C LEU A 10 23.39 26.40 -10.28
N PRO A 11 23.06 27.11 -9.19
CA PRO A 11 23.96 27.13 -8.04
C PRO A 11 24.11 25.71 -7.48
N ASP A 12 25.36 25.32 -7.22
CA ASP A 12 25.76 24.01 -6.67
C ASP A 12 25.15 23.65 -5.30
N ASN A 13 24.21 24.43 -4.83
CA ASN A 13 23.55 24.25 -3.52
C ASN A 13 22.12 23.71 -3.60
N PHE A 14 21.72 23.18 -4.76
CA PHE A 14 20.53 22.33 -4.79
C PHE A 14 20.95 20.93 -4.34
N THR A 15 21.20 20.74 -3.05
CA THR A 15 21.08 19.44 -2.44
C THR A 15 19.59 19.12 -2.50
N SER A 16 19.18 18.38 -3.54
CA SER A 16 17.95 17.64 -3.47
C SER A 16 18.10 16.72 -2.26
N THR A 17 17.43 17.05 -1.17
CA THR A 17 17.29 16.15 -0.04
C THR A 17 16.47 15.00 -0.59
N GLU A 18 17.15 13.93 -1.04
CA GLU A 18 16.46 12.70 -1.40
C GLU A 18 15.77 12.20 -0.14
N ILE A 19 14.45 12.32 -0.15
CA ILE A 19 13.61 11.76 0.91
C ILE A 19 13.77 10.25 0.82
N SER A 20 14.16 9.60 1.92
CA SER A 20 14.24 8.14 1.97
C SER A 20 12.87 7.51 1.75
N HIS A 21 12.82 6.27 1.29
CA HIS A 21 11.56 5.53 1.17
C HIS A 21 10.83 5.43 2.51
N GLN A 22 11.57 5.25 3.60
CA GLN A 22 11.02 5.26 4.95
C GLN A 22 10.28 6.57 5.25
N GLU A 23 10.91 7.71 5.01
CA GLU A 23 10.31 9.03 5.26
C GLU A 23 9.08 9.27 4.37
N ALA A 24 9.14 8.87 3.10
CA ALA A 24 8.01 8.96 2.19
C ALA A 24 6.83 8.12 2.67
N ILE A 25 7.07 6.89 3.12
CA ILE A 25 6.05 6.00 3.68
C ILE A 25 5.41 6.64 4.93
N GLU A 26 6.22 7.12 5.85
CA GLU A 26 5.74 7.72 7.09
C GLU A 26 4.91 8.98 6.84
N THR A 27 5.31 9.80 5.86
CA THR A 27 4.54 10.98 5.46
C THR A 27 3.15 10.60 4.92
N VAL A 28 3.07 9.57 4.08
CA VAL A 28 1.79 9.08 3.54
C VAL A 28 0.91 8.53 4.65
N ILE A 29 1.48 7.69 5.53
CA ILE A 29 0.75 7.12 6.67
C ILE A 29 0.18 8.23 7.56
N ASP A 30 0.97 9.25 7.88
CA ASP A 30 0.52 10.38 8.70
C ASP A 30 -0.67 11.12 8.07
N SER A 31 -0.74 11.17 6.74
CA SER A 31 -1.85 11.82 6.04
C SER A 31 -3.12 10.98 6.00
N LEU A 32 -3.02 9.66 6.11
CA LEU A 32 -4.13 8.72 5.97
C LEU A 32 -4.66 8.16 7.29
N GLN A 33 -3.79 8.00 8.29
CA GLN A 33 -4.15 7.34 9.55
C GLN A 33 -5.28 8.05 10.28
N GLU A 34 -6.08 7.25 10.96
CA GLU A 34 -7.14 7.70 11.83
C GLU A 34 -6.83 7.34 13.29
N ASN A 35 -7.30 8.18 14.21
CA ASN A 35 -7.20 7.93 15.66
C ASN A 35 -5.77 7.77 16.18
N ASP A 36 -4.79 8.40 15.53
CA ASP A 36 -3.38 8.31 15.92
C ASP A 36 -2.91 6.86 16.07
N SER A 37 -3.32 6.03 15.12
CA SER A 37 -3.20 4.57 15.15
C SER A 37 -1.87 4.03 14.64
N ALA A 38 -1.06 4.86 13.97
CA ALA A 38 0.16 4.41 13.30
C ALA A 38 1.19 3.84 14.29
N MET A 39 1.68 2.65 13.98
CA MET A 39 2.73 1.95 14.73
C MET A 39 3.80 1.49 13.76
N VAL A 40 5.04 1.45 14.22
CA VAL A 40 6.19 0.97 13.43
C VAL A 40 7.00 -0.04 14.23
N HIS A 41 7.41 -1.10 13.55
CA HIS A 41 8.37 -2.08 14.03
C HIS A 41 9.57 -2.13 13.09
N HIS A 42 10.77 -2.11 13.63
CA HIS A 42 12.01 -2.20 12.85
C HIS A 42 12.91 -3.28 13.42
N ASP A 43 13.36 -4.18 12.57
CA ASP A 43 14.30 -5.25 12.90
C ASP A 43 15.25 -5.53 11.72
N GLU A 44 15.96 -6.65 11.77
CA GLU A 44 16.89 -7.07 10.69
C GLU A 44 16.19 -7.35 9.37
N GLN A 45 14.86 -7.59 9.39
CA GLN A 45 14.04 -7.83 8.19
C GLN A 45 13.47 -6.54 7.59
N GLY A 46 13.80 -5.38 8.16
CA GLY A 46 13.37 -4.07 7.69
C GLY A 46 12.31 -3.43 8.56
N TYR A 47 11.45 -2.66 7.93
CA TYR A 47 10.39 -1.90 8.60
C TYR A 47 9.02 -2.51 8.32
N LEU A 48 8.18 -2.51 9.35
CA LEU A 48 6.76 -2.85 9.24
C LEU A 48 5.94 -1.77 9.93
N TRP A 49 5.07 -1.10 9.18
CA TRP A 49 4.11 -0.12 9.70
C TRP A 49 2.71 -0.72 9.68
N LYS A 50 1.89 -0.26 10.61
CA LYS A 50 0.47 -0.57 10.69
C LYS A 50 -0.29 0.70 11.05
N PHE A 51 -1.43 0.94 10.39
CA PHE A 51 -2.30 2.06 10.72
C PHE A 51 -3.76 1.72 10.39
N GLN A 52 -4.69 2.42 11.03
CA GLN A 52 -6.12 2.29 10.76
C GLN A 52 -6.56 3.32 9.71
N TYR A 53 -7.34 2.84 8.75
CA TYR A 53 -8.01 3.67 7.74
C TYR A 53 -9.46 3.17 7.61
N GLY A 54 -10.43 4.04 7.96
CA GLY A 54 -11.84 3.60 8.00
C GLY A 54 -12.04 2.38 8.90
N SER A 55 -12.59 1.33 8.33
CA SER A 55 -12.86 0.06 9.03
C SER A 55 -11.71 -0.95 8.94
N VAL A 56 -10.63 -0.65 8.24
CA VAL A 56 -9.55 -1.61 7.97
C VAL A 56 -8.22 -1.19 8.59
N GLU A 57 -7.40 -2.20 8.90
CA GLU A 57 -5.99 -1.99 9.22
C GLU A 57 -5.16 -2.21 7.95
N THR A 58 -4.24 -1.30 7.70
CA THR A 58 -3.33 -1.37 6.56
C THR A 58 -1.90 -1.55 7.05
N TYR A 59 -1.18 -2.46 6.40
CA TYR A 59 0.21 -2.80 6.70
C TYR A 59 1.10 -2.38 5.53
N VAL A 60 2.27 -1.84 5.87
CA VAL A 60 3.30 -1.50 4.89
C VAL A 60 4.60 -2.14 5.35
N GLN A 61 5.24 -2.92 4.49
CA GLN A 61 6.53 -3.54 4.77
C GLN A 61 7.57 -3.06 3.76
N LEU A 62 8.72 -2.65 4.27
CA LEU A 62 9.90 -2.29 3.48
C LEU A 62 11.06 -3.15 3.95
N THR A 63 11.57 -4.04 3.10
CA THR A 63 12.63 -4.97 3.49
C THR A 63 14.02 -4.34 3.52
N GLY A 64 14.19 -3.19 2.88
CA GLY A 64 15.42 -2.41 2.85
C GLY A 64 15.39 -1.37 1.74
N GLU A 65 16.54 -0.74 1.50
CA GLU A 65 16.69 0.34 0.52
C GLU A 65 17.46 -0.08 -0.74
N LYS A 66 17.80 -1.36 -0.89
CA LYS A 66 18.49 -1.87 -2.07
C LYS A 66 17.48 -2.12 -3.20
N GLU A 67 17.95 -2.10 -4.45
CA GLU A 67 17.09 -2.29 -5.63
C GLU A 67 16.27 -3.58 -5.61
N GLU A 68 16.83 -4.65 -5.05
CA GLU A 68 16.16 -5.95 -4.92
C GLU A 68 15.24 -6.05 -3.70
N ASP A 69 15.26 -5.07 -2.80
CA ASP A 69 14.34 -5.05 -1.66
C ASP A 69 12.90 -4.79 -2.11
N LEU A 70 11.95 -5.12 -1.25
CA LEU A 70 10.53 -5.11 -1.57
C LEU A 70 9.76 -4.11 -0.71
N LEU A 71 8.86 -3.41 -1.37
CA LEU A 71 7.75 -2.71 -0.74
C LEU A 71 6.50 -3.58 -0.92
N THR A 72 5.89 -3.97 0.19
CA THR A 72 4.61 -4.69 0.20
C THR A 72 3.60 -3.90 1.02
N VAL A 73 2.43 -3.67 0.45
CA VAL A 73 1.31 -3.03 1.15
C VAL A 73 0.12 -3.98 1.11
N TRP A 74 -0.50 -4.25 2.24
CA TRP A 74 -1.69 -5.10 2.29
C TRP A 74 -2.65 -4.67 3.39
N SER A 75 -3.91 -5.00 3.18
CA SER A 75 -4.97 -4.77 4.17
C SER A 75 -5.91 -5.98 4.19
N PRO A 76 -6.03 -6.68 5.33
CA PRO A 76 -7.00 -7.76 5.48
C PRO A 76 -8.42 -7.23 5.44
N VAL A 77 -9.28 -7.90 4.67
CA VAL A 77 -10.68 -7.51 4.45
C VAL A 77 -11.64 -8.48 5.13
N LEU A 78 -11.40 -9.78 4.94
CA LEU A 78 -12.29 -10.86 5.37
C LEU A 78 -11.50 -12.04 5.92
N THR A 79 -12.10 -12.78 6.83
CA THR A 79 -11.57 -14.06 7.29
C THR A 79 -12.35 -15.19 6.65
N LEU A 80 -11.64 -16.15 6.05
CA LEU A 80 -12.24 -17.37 5.50
C LEU A 80 -12.51 -18.40 6.62
N PRO A 81 -13.47 -19.33 6.45
CA PRO A 81 -14.23 -19.58 5.24
C PRO A 81 -15.42 -18.62 5.05
N ALA A 82 -15.91 -18.57 3.80
CA ALA A 82 -17.17 -17.93 3.44
C ALA A 82 -18.26 -18.98 3.22
N GLN A 83 -19.53 -18.62 3.42
CA GLN A 83 -20.65 -19.50 3.11
C GLN A 83 -20.76 -19.80 1.62
N ASP A 84 -20.53 -18.78 0.79
CA ASP A 84 -20.43 -18.90 -0.68
C ASP A 84 -19.03 -18.57 -1.15
N GLU A 85 -18.05 -19.45 -0.90
CA GLU A 85 -16.67 -19.24 -1.30
C GLU A 85 -16.48 -19.19 -2.81
N LEU A 86 -17.16 -20.03 -3.56
CA LEU A 86 -17.05 -20.05 -5.02
C LEU A 86 -17.51 -18.72 -5.62
N GLY A 87 -18.65 -18.20 -5.18
CA GLY A 87 -19.17 -16.91 -5.60
C GLY A 87 -18.25 -15.77 -5.20
N LEU A 88 -17.71 -15.79 -3.99
CA LEU A 88 -16.74 -14.81 -3.51
C LEU A 88 -15.47 -14.81 -4.36
N MET A 89 -14.85 -15.98 -4.57
CA MET A 89 -13.61 -16.08 -5.35
C MET A 89 -13.80 -15.62 -6.79
N ARG A 90 -14.92 -15.98 -7.40
CA ARG A 90 -15.25 -15.52 -8.75
C ARG A 90 -15.35 -13.99 -8.81
N LYS A 91 -16.07 -13.38 -7.86
CA LYS A 91 -16.21 -11.93 -7.80
C LYS A 91 -14.88 -11.22 -7.60
N LEU A 92 -14.05 -11.72 -6.70
CA LEU A 92 -12.72 -11.13 -6.44
C LEU A 92 -11.81 -11.21 -7.66
N LEU A 93 -11.83 -12.31 -8.41
CA LEU A 93 -11.04 -12.45 -9.64
C LEU A 93 -11.56 -11.52 -10.75
N GLU A 94 -12.87 -11.34 -10.87
CA GLU A 94 -13.46 -10.37 -11.80
C GLU A 94 -13.04 -8.94 -11.45
N MET A 95 -13.06 -8.58 -10.17
CA MET A 95 -12.60 -7.27 -9.69
C MET A 95 -11.11 -7.04 -9.96
N ASN A 96 -10.28 -8.07 -9.78
CA ASN A 96 -8.86 -7.99 -10.10
C ASN A 96 -8.60 -7.65 -11.57
N GLY A 97 -9.49 -8.07 -12.45
CA GLY A 97 -9.38 -7.76 -13.88
C GLY A 97 -9.81 -6.35 -14.25
N GLU A 98 -10.68 -5.71 -13.48
CA GLU A 98 -11.41 -4.52 -13.94
C GLU A 98 -11.35 -3.33 -12.97
N GLU A 99 -11.26 -3.56 -11.65
CA GLU A 99 -11.55 -2.51 -10.67
C GLU A 99 -10.42 -2.18 -9.71
N THR A 100 -9.39 -3.02 -9.59
CA THR A 100 -8.38 -2.91 -8.53
C THR A 100 -7.11 -2.18 -8.92
N LEU A 101 -7.00 -1.74 -10.15
CA LEU A 101 -5.82 -1.02 -10.69
C LEU A 101 -4.53 -1.82 -10.42
N GLU A 102 -3.51 -1.22 -9.79
CA GLU A 102 -2.25 -1.88 -9.47
C GLU A 102 -2.31 -2.79 -8.25
N THR A 103 -3.43 -2.80 -7.55
CA THR A 103 -3.67 -3.71 -6.43
C THR A 103 -4.38 -4.97 -6.88
N ARG A 104 -4.49 -5.92 -6.00
CA ARG A 104 -5.22 -7.16 -6.25
C ARG A 104 -5.73 -7.76 -4.96
N PHE A 105 -6.79 -8.55 -5.06
CA PHE A 105 -7.19 -9.43 -3.97
C PHE A 105 -6.33 -10.69 -3.97
N GLY A 106 -5.98 -11.15 -2.78
CA GLY A 106 -5.27 -12.41 -2.57
C GLY A 106 -5.68 -13.05 -1.25
N ILE A 107 -5.14 -14.22 -1.00
CA ILE A 107 -5.33 -14.93 0.26
C ILE A 107 -3.98 -14.97 1.00
N MET A 108 -3.95 -14.46 2.21
CA MET A 108 -2.81 -14.54 3.11
C MET A 108 -3.29 -14.97 4.50
N ASN A 109 -2.69 -16.01 5.06
CA ASN A 109 -3.03 -16.52 6.40
C ASN A 109 -4.55 -16.75 6.59
N ASN A 110 -5.18 -17.38 5.62
CA ASN A 110 -6.63 -17.66 5.62
C ASN A 110 -7.52 -16.40 5.68
N GLN A 111 -6.98 -15.27 5.23
CA GLN A 111 -7.70 -14.01 5.08
C GLN A 111 -7.68 -13.55 3.63
N ILE A 112 -8.78 -12.96 3.18
CA ILE A 112 -8.79 -12.19 1.94
C ILE A 112 -8.14 -10.85 2.25
N VAL A 113 -7.15 -10.47 1.45
CA VAL A 113 -6.43 -9.20 1.56
C VAL A 113 -6.47 -8.45 0.24
N VAL A 114 -6.42 -7.13 0.31
CA VAL A 114 -6.02 -6.29 -0.82
C VAL A 114 -4.53 -6.05 -0.69
N LEU A 115 -3.76 -6.24 -1.74
CA LEU A 115 -2.30 -6.09 -1.68
C LEU A 115 -1.71 -5.53 -2.96
N THR A 116 -0.54 -4.94 -2.82
CA THR A 116 0.39 -4.65 -3.92
C THR A 116 1.81 -4.89 -3.45
N GLN A 117 2.67 -5.31 -4.36
CA GLN A 117 4.08 -5.60 -4.08
C GLN A 117 4.94 -5.22 -5.26
N ARG A 118 6.08 -4.59 -4.98
CA ARG A 118 7.06 -4.28 -6.00
C ARG A 118 8.46 -4.19 -5.41
N THR A 119 9.47 -4.26 -6.27
CA THR A 119 10.84 -3.94 -5.88
C THR A 119 10.99 -2.43 -5.63
N VAL A 120 12.01 -2.09 -4.84
CA VAL A 120 12.31 -0.69 -4.50
C VAL A 120 12.99 0.05 -5.66
N GLU A 121 13.47 -0.67 -6.68
CA GLU A 121 14.10 -0.09 -7.87
C GLU A 121 13.19 0.99 -8.50
N ASP A 122 13.75 2.19 -8.65
CA ASP A 122 13.06 3.36 -9.23
C ASP A 122 11.74 3.76 -8.53
N LEU A 123 11.57 3.37 -7.29
CA LEU A 123 10.36 3.69 -6.51
C LEU A 123 10.32 5.16 -6.11
N SER A 124 9.33 5.88 -6.61
CA SER A 124 9.13 7.30 -6.31
C SER A 124 8.20 7.52 -5.11
N PRO A 125 8.29 8.69 -4.44
CA PRO A 125 7.32 9.05 -3.39
C PRO A 125 5.86 9.04 -3.88
N GLY A 126 5.59 9.43 -5.12
CA GLY A 126 4.26 9.39 -5.72
C GLY A 126 3.73 7.97 -5.87
N GLU A 127 4.58 7.02 -6.24
CA GLU A 127 4.22 5.61 -6.33
C GLU A 127 3.97 4.98 -4.96
N ILE A 128 4.73 5.37 -3.94
CA ILE A 128 4.50 4.97 -2.54
C ILE A 128 3.14 5.47 -2.06
N SER A 129 2.84 6.75 -2.29
CA SER A 129 1.55 7.36 -1.93
C SER A 129 0.39 6.64 -2.61
N ARG A 130 0.51 6.37 -3.90
CA ARG A 130 -0.51 5.66 -4.66
C ARG A 130 -0.73 4.23 -4.17
N ALA A 131 0.34 3.48 -3.92
CA ALA A 131 0.26 2.10 -3.44
C ALA A 131 -0.49 2.00 -2.10
N ILE A 132 -0.12 2.82 -1.13
CA ILE A 132 -0.73 2.81 0.20
C ILE A 132 -2.18 3.28 0.14
N THR A 133 -2.47 4.35 -0.59
CA THR A 133 -3.81 4.92 -0.72
C THR A 133 -4.76 3.94 -1.41
N LEU A 134 -4.34 3.30 -2.50
CA LEU A 134 -5.18 2.33 -3.21
C LEU A 134 -5.52 1.12 -2.35
N VAL A 135 -4.53 0.53 -1.66
CA VAL A 135 -4.78 -0.62 -0.79
C VAL A 135 -5.76 -0.25 0.31
N ALA A 136 -5.55 0.85 1.01
CA ALA A 136 -6.40 1.27 2.11
C ALA A 136 -7.84 1.57 1.65
N THR A 137 -8.00 2.32 0.56
CA THR A 137 -9.32 2.73 0.07
C THR A 137 -10.11 1.56 -0.52
N ILE A 138 -9.48 0.70 -1.31
CA ILE A 138 -10.15 -0.48 -1.89
C ILE A 138 -10.55 -1.46 -0.79
N ALA A 139 -9.70 -1.68 0.20
CA ALA A 139 -10.02 -2.54 1.33
C ALA A 139 -11.21 -2.00 2.14
N ASP A 140 -11.20 -0.72 2.48
CA ASP A 140 -12.28 -0.08 3.23
C ASP A 140 -13.62 -0.11 2.48
N ASP A 141 -13.59 0.09 1.16
CA ASP A 141 -14.80 0.07 0.33
C ASP A 141 -15.44 -1.32 0.19
N ASN A 142 -14.69 -2.39 0.43
CA ASN A 142 -15.12 -3.75 0.11
C ASN A 142 -15.36 -4.68 1.31
N ASP A 143 -14.95 -4.33 2.51
CA ASP A 143 -15.05 -5.22 3.68
C ASP A 143 -16.50 -5.54 4.06
N GLU A 144 -17.35 -4.55 4.29
CA GLU A 144 -18.73 -4.74 4.74
C GLU A 144 -19.61 -5.39 3.65
N LYS A 145 -19.45 -4.96 2.41
CA LYS A 145 -20.23 -5.49 1.27
C LYS A 145 -20.03 -7.00 1.08
N SER A 146 -18.80 -7.45 1.23
CA SER A 146 -18.46 -8.86 1.04
C SER A 146 -18.92 -9.71 2.20
N ILE A 147 -18.91 -9.18 3.42
CA ILE A 147 -19.46 -9.86 4.61
C ILE A 147 -20.94 -10.16 4.41
N GLU A 148 -21.72 -9.16 4.01
CA GLU A 148 -23.18 -9.32 3.81
C GLU A 148 -23.51 -10.23 2.64
N THR A 149 -22.80 -10.10 1.52
CA THR A 149 -23.14 -10.80 0.28
C THR A 149 -22.76 -12.27 0.29
N TYR A 150 -21.62 -12.63 0.88
CA TYR A 150 -21.03 -13.98 0.77
C TYR A 150 -20.98 -14.73 2.10
N GLY A 151 -21.51 -14.18 3.17
CA GLY A 151 -21.53 -14.81 4.49
C GLY A 151 -20.12 -15.02 5.07
N CYS A 152 -19.26 -14.03 4.90
CA CYS A 152 -17.93 -14.06 5.48
C CYS A 152 -17.90 -13.50 6.89
N ASN A 153 -16.85 -13.84 7.63
CA ASN A 153 -16.56 -13.19 8.91
C ASN A 153 -15.68 -11.94 8.69
N SER A 154 -15.93 -10.92 9.50
CA SER A 154 -15.04 -9.76 9.55
C SER A 154 -13.68 -10.18 10.10
N VAL A 155 -12.64 -9.40 9.75
CA VAL A 155 -11.35 -9.52 10.43
C VAL A 155 -11.55 -9.11 11.87
N THR A 156 -11.47 -10.05 12.80
CA THR A 156 -11.59 -9.78 14.23
C THR A 156 -10.40 -8.95 14.69
N LYS A 157 -10.74 -7.83 15.26
CA LYS A 157 -9.76 -6.99 15.94
C LYS A 157 -9.30 -7.64 17.23
#